data_fd40df621dba5a3bca382fdb7754bebb
#
_entry.id   fd40df621dba5a3bca382fdb7754bebb
#
_cell.length_a   1.000
_cell.length_b   1.000
_cell.length_c   1.000
_cell.angle_alpha   90.00
_cell.angle_beta   90.00
_cell.angle_gamma   90.00
#
_symmetry.space_group_name_H-M   'P 1'
#
loop_
_entity.id
_entity.type
_entity.pdbx_description
1 polymer ?
#
loop_
_entity_poly.entity_id
_entity_poly.type
_entity_poly.pdbx_seq_one_letter_code
_entity_poly.pdbx_strand_id
1 'polypeptide(L)'
;MKTNLLHSIKSILIIIFMGIGGTARAQIVDVKGVDLRFEARGEYDYQSVDGEKVVPETGFKGRLVNIFLQGDIGHGFSYKYRQRLNEIHKDKSFFDSTDWLYLQWDVTPRLGFMFGKWVVLTGGWEFDPAPIDVFQLGEFSSMFPCYQWGANAVLNVNHGLDKLILQVTQSPFRDDWKLRSGKDEDTYGYGLMWYGNHGWYHSAWSVNMMEYEPGKYINYLFLGNRIKPSDELEFDFDIMNRAVKGQTFLFKDVSLSGIAKWQPMKQLKVYAKANYDVNRSGKDADYCLHDGTEITRIGGGVEYFPLGNEKVRFHANYNYSFGKNSNCNGALKDKQHKVEIGVTWKMQVL
;
A
#
# COMPACT_ATOMS: atom_id res chain seq x y z
N MET A 1 -35.37 -8.65 -17.37
CA MET A 1 -34.40 -9.44 -16.58
C MET A 1 -33.33 -8.60 -15.86
N LYS A 2 -32.87 -7.47 -16.38
CA LYS A 2 -31.88 -6.58 -15.69
C LYS A 2 -32.41 -5.88 -14.44
N THR A 3 -33.68 -5.54 -14.37
CA THR A 3 -34.31 -4.84 -13.22
C THR A 3 -34.42 -5.67 -11.96
N ASN A 4 -34.61 -6.98 -12.08
CA ASN A 4 -34.77 -7.87 -10.90
C ASN A 4 -33.43 -8.18 -10.20
N LEU A 5 -32.32 -8.20 -10.94
CA LEU A 5 -31.00 -8.42 -10.37
C LEU A 5 -30.54 -7.23 -9.51
N LEU A 6 -30.83 -6.00 -9.99
CA LEU A 6 -30.52 -4.77 -9.22
C LEU A 6 -31.29 -4.66 -7.91
N HIS A 7 -32.57 -5.13 -7.89
CA HIS A 7 -33.38 -5.18 -6.68
C HIS A 7 -32.85 -6.21 -5.67
N SER A 8 -32.41 -7.37 -6.13
CA SER A 8 -31.83 -8.42 -5.29
C SER A 8 -30.49 -8.00 -4.67
N ILE A 9 -29.65 -7.31 -5.42
CA ILE A 9 -28.35 -6.81 -4.91
C ILE A 9 -28.57 -5.67 -3.89
N LYS A 10 -29.54 -4.78 -4.13
CA LYS A 10 -29.94 -3.76 -3.14
C LYS A 10 -30.43 -4.39 -1.82
N SER A 11 -31.16 -5.50 -1.91
CA SER A 11 -31.65 -6.25 -0.73
C SER A 11 -30.53 -6.94 0.02
N ILE A 12 -29.52 -7.49 -0.65
CA ILE A 12 -28.36 -8.14 -0.02
C ILE A 12 -27.47 -7.12 0.69
N LEU A 13 -27.24 -5.95 0.12
CA LEU A 13 -26.50 -4.85 0.77
C LEU A 13 -27.21 -4.35 2.04
N ILE A 14 -28.53 -4.28 2.04
CA ILE A 14 -29.36 -3.93 3.22
C ILE A 14 -29.22 -4.99 4.31
N ILE A 15 -29.15 -6.27 3.98
CA ILE A 15 -29.05 -7.37 4.95
C ILE A 15 -27.66 -7.38 5.64
N ILE A 16 -26.58 -7.04 4.96
CA ILE A 16 -25.23 -6.95 5.55
C ILE A 16 -25.16 -5.81 6.58
N PHE A 17 -25.90 -4.71 6.39
CA PHE A 17 -25.96 -3.60 7.34
C PHE A 17 -26.97 -3.79 8.48
N MET A 18 -27.97 -4.68 8.35
CA MET A 18 -28.98 -4.92 9.38
C MET A 18 -28.59 -5.95 10.44
N GLY A 19 -27.43 -6.59 10.35
CA GLY A 19 -26.96 -7.59 11.30
C GLY A 19 -26.46 -7.06 12.66
N ILE A 20 -26.43 -5.73 12.87
CA ILE A 20 -26.03 -5.13 14.14
C ILE A 20 -27.21 -4.31 14.68
N GLY A 21 -27.88 -4.88 15.66
CA GLY A 21 -29.16 -4.51 16.27
C GLY A 21 -29.46 -3.04 16.49
N GLY A 22 -30.69 -2.70 16.18
CA GLY A 22 -31.33 -1.43 16.53
C GLY A 22 -32.37 -1.04 15.49
N THR A 23 -33.62 -0.90 15.90
CA THR A 23 -34.75 -0.40 15.08
C THR A 23 -34.57 1.08 14.74
N ALA A 24 -33.59 1.43 13.95
CA ALA A 24 -33.52 2.70 13.27
C ALA A 24 -34.13 2.54 11.88
N ARG A 25 -35.20 3.24 11.57
CA ARG A 25 -35.66 3.45 10.19
C ARG A 25 -34.51 4.08 9.43
N ALA A 26 -33.72 3.27 8.71
CA ALA A 26 -32.73 3.79 7.78
C ALA A 26 -33.48 4.60 6.72
N GLN A 27 -33.41 5.91 6.78
CA GLN A 27 -33.70 6.74 5.62
C GLN A 27 -32.74 6.25 4.54
N ILE A 28 -33.27 5.69 3.46
CA ILE A 28 -32.50 5.37 2.25
C ILE A 28 -32.03 6.73 1.72
N VAL A 29 -30.83 7.12 2.08
CA VAL A 29 -30.17 8.27 1.46
C VAL A 29 -29.98 7.87 0.00
N ASP A 30 -30.50 8.67 -0.92
CA ASP A 30 -30.30 8.47 -2.37
C ASP A 30 -28.82 8.69 -2.65
N VAL A 31 -28.03 7.61 -2.56
CA VAL A 31 -26.56 7.62 -2.73
C VAL A 31 -26.28 7.72 -4.23
N LYS A 32 -26.17 8.94 -4.72
CA LYS A 32 -25.70 9.21 -6.08
C LYS A 32 -24.22 8.79 -6.16
N GLY A 33 -23.89 7.89 -7.10
CA GLY A 33 -22.51 7.57 -7.43
C GLY A 33 -21.82 6.58 -6.50
N VAL A 34 -22.49 5.48 -6.14
CA VAL A 34 -21.80 4.33 -5.51
C VAL A 34 -20.99 3.59 -6.56
N ASP A 35 -19.69 3.45 -6.31
CA ASP A 35 -18.77 2.63 -7.09
C ASP A 35 -18.44 1.36 -6.29
N LEU A 36 -18.93 0.22 -6.75
CA LEU A 36 -18.63 -1.10 -6.20
C LEU A 36 -17.80 -1.89 -7.20
N ARG A 37 -16.59 -2.25 -6.80
CA ARG A 37 -15.67 -3.05 -7.62
C ARG A 37 -15.27 -4.33 -6.92
N PHE A 38 -15.07 -5.37 -7.72
CA PHE A 38 -14.41 -6.60 -7.33
C PHE A 38 -13.11 -6.71 -8.11
N GLU A 39 -12.03 -7.04 -7.41
CA GLU A 39 -10.70 -7.18 -7.98
C GLU A 39 -10.11 -8.53 -7.57
N ALA A 40 -9.48 -9.23 -8.50
CA ALA A 40 -8.79 -10.46 -8.19
C ALA A 40 -7.49 -10.62 -9.00
N ARG A 41 -6.49 -11.26 -8.37
CA ARG A 41 -5.23 -11.66 -9.01
C ARG A 41 -4.92 -13.11 -8.69
N GLY A 42 -4.74 -13.91 -9.74
CA GLY A 42 -4.27 -15.28 -9.67
C GLY A 42 -3.03 -15.46 -10.51
N GLU A 43 -2.08 -16.26 -10.03
CA GLU A 43 -0.79 -16.43 -10.69
C GLU A 43 -0.18 -17.80 -10.41
N TYR A 44 0.74 -18.20 -11.26
CA TYR A 44 1.67 -19.27 -11.02
C TYR A 44 3.01 -18.67 -10.58
N ASP A 45 3.49 -19.08 -9.42
CA ASP A 45 4.78 -18.69 -8.89
C ASP A 45 5.78 -19.82 -9.01
N TYR A 46 7.01 -19.46 -9.33
CA TYR A 46 8.18 -20.32 -9.12
C TYR A 46 9.17 -19.56 -8.26
N GLN A 47 9.63 -20.20 -7.18
CA GLN A 47 10.64 -19.63 -6.30
C GLN A 47 11.74 -20.64 -6.03
N SER A 48 12.99 -20.19 -6.10
CA SER A 48 14.16 -20.94 -5.64
C SER A 48 15.07 -20.07 -4.78
N VAL A 49 15.75 -20.70 -3.82
CA VAL A 49 16.76 -20.10 -2.96
C VAL A 49 17.99 -21.00 -2.99
N ASP A 50 19.17 -20.44 -3.21
CA ASP A 50 20.43 -21.18 -3.38
C ASP A 50 20.35 -22.29 -4.47
N GLY A 51 19.53 -22.08 -5.50
CA GLY A 51 19.28 -23.05 -6.57
C GLY A 51 18.24 -24.13 -6.23
N GLU A 52 17.80 -24.23 -4.98
CA GLU A 52 16.79 -25.19 -4.55
C GLU A 52 15.38 -24.61 -4.63
N LYS A 53 14.45 -25.39 -5.18
CA LYS A 53 13.06 -25.00 -5.29
C LYS A 53 12.39 -24.88 -3.92
N VAL A 54 11.77 -23.75 -3.65
CA VAL A 54 10.93 -23.53 -2.44
C VAL A 54 9.52 -24.04 -2.73
N VAL A 55 9.23 -25.28 -2.33
CA VAL A 55 7.96 -25.97 -2.65
C VAL A 55 6.73 -25.22 -2.16
N PRO A 56 6.65 -24.70 -0.89
CA PRO A 56 5.47 -23.96 -0.42
C PRO A 56 5.19 -22.67 -1.19
N GLU A 57 6.24 -22.09 -1.80
CA GLU A 57 6.16 -20.84 -2.55
C GLU A 57 5.98 -21.04 -4.05
N THR A 58 5.97 -22.29 -4.53
CA THR A 58 5.86 -22.62 -5.96
C THR A 58 4.50 -23.25 -6.25
N GLY A 59 3.82 -22.80 -7.32
CA GLY A 59 2.55 -23.34 -7.79
C GLY A 59 1.51 -22.27 -8.08
N PHE A 60 0.29 -22.70 -8.41
CA PHE A 60 -0.84 -21.78 -8.62
C PHE A 60 -1.33 -21.19 -7.30
N LYS A 61 -1.53 -19.88 -7.28
CA LYS A 61 -1.95 -19.13 -6.09
C LYS A 61 -3.01 -18.08 -6.45
N GLY A 62 -4.05 -17.95 -5.61
CA GLY A 62 -4.86 -16.76 -5.53
C GLY A 62 -4.12 -15.73 -4.66
N ARG A 63 -3.66 -14.64 -5.24
CA ARG A 63 -2.86 -13.65 -4.51
C ARG A 63 -3.70 -12.63 -3.78
N LEU A 64 -4.66 -12.07 -4.46
CA LEU A 64 -5.50 -11.01 -3.93
C LEU A 64 -6.91 -11.16 -4.44
N VAL A 65 -7.87 -11.00 -3.54
CA VAL A 65 -9.29 -10.89 -3.84
C VAL A 65 -9.83 -9.76 -3.00
N ASN A 66 -10.21 -8.64 -3.63
CA ASN A 66 -10.65 -7.44 -2.94
C ASN A 66 -12.09 -7.07 -3.32
N ILE A 67 -12.83 -6.54 -2.34
CA ILE A 67 -14.00 -5.70 -2.59
C ILE A 67 -13.59 -4.26 -2.31
N PHE A 68 -13.98 -3.37 -3.21
CA PHE A 68 -13.79 -1.93 -3.08
C PHE A 68 -15.14 -1.24 -3.23
N LEU A 69 -15.47 -0.38 -2.27
CA LEU A 69 -16.68 0.42 -2.26
C LEU A 69 -16.32 1.87 -1.97
N GLN A 70 -16.80 2.79 -2.78
CA GLN A 70 -16.70 4.23 -2.52
C GLN A 70 -17.96 4.95 -2.94
N GLY A 71 -18.18 6.13 -2.37
CA GLY A 71 -19.32 6.95 -2.75
C GLY A 71 -19.28 8.34 -2.13
N ASP A 72 -20.16 9.21 -2.64
CA ASP A 72 -20.41 10.55 -2.14
C ASP A 72 -21.69 10.55 -1.30
N ILE A 73 -21.63 11.11 -0.09
CA ILE A 73 -22.76 11.25 0.85
C ILE A 73 -23.44 12.62 0.66
N GLY A 74 -22.76 13.56 -0.01
CA GLY A 74 -23.17 14.97 -0.12
C GLY A 74 -22.54 15.87 0.93
N HIS A 75 -22.71 17.18 0.76
CA HIS A 75 -22.17 18.21 1.67
C HIS A 75 -20.64 18.11 1.90
N GLY A 76 -19.89 17.64 0.90
CA GLY A 76 -18.44 17.44 0.98
C GLY A 76 -18.03 16.16 1.69
N PHE A 77 -18.96 15.28 2.09
CA PHE A 77 -18.64 13.98 2.66
C PHE A 77 -18.59 12.89 1.60
N SER A 78 -17.52 12.08 1.65
CA SER A 78 -17.35 10.87 0.86
C SER A 78 -16.74 9.76 1.72
N TYR A 79 -16.84 8.53 1.25
CA TYR A 79 -16.28 7.37 1.95
C TYR A 79 -15.56 6.44 1.00
N LYS A 80 -14.59 5.68 1.54
CA LYS A 80 -13.96 4.56 0.85
C LYS A 80 -13.79 3.38 1.79
N TYR A 81 -13.99 2.20 1.21
CA TYR A 81 -13.80 0.92 1.87
C TYR A 81 -13.11 -0.04 0.91
N ARG A 82 -12.08 -0.75 1.39
CA ARG A 82 -11.42 -1.85 0.68
C ARG A 82 -11.13 -2.99 1.65
N GLN A 83 -11.64 -4.17 1.33
CA GLN A 83 -11.50 -5.40 2.09
C GLN A 83 -10.78 -6.44 1.27
N ARG A 84 -9.75 -7.07 1.85
CA ARG A 84 -9.12 -8.28 1.31
C ARG A 84 -9.91 -9.49 1.76
N LEU A 85 -10.59 -10.16 0.84
CA LEU A 85 -11.41 -11.33 1.16
C LEU A 85 -10.58 -12.57 1.43
N ASN A 86 -9.43 -12.70 0.77
CA ASN A 86 -8.52 -13.84 0.95
C ASN A 86 -7.71 -13.80 2.26
N GLU A 87 -7.77 -12.72 3.01
CA GLU A 87 -7.06 -12.58 4.30
C GLU A 87 -7.99 -12.61 5.52
N ILE A 88 -9.28 -12.90 5.32
CA ILE A 88 -10.25 -13.07 6.42
C ILE A 88 -10.03 -14.43 7.06
N HIS A 89 -9.54 -14.45 8.29
CA HIS A 89 -9.28 -15.66 9.07
C HIS A 89 -10.04 -15.63 10.40
N LYS A 90 -10.34 -16.82 10.94
CA LYS A 90 -11.09 -16.97 12.20
C LYS A 90 -10.38 -16.36 13.41
N ASP A 91 -9.06 -16.37 13.39
CA ASP A 91 -8.23 -15.97 14.53
C ASP A 91 -7.75 -14.51 14.45
N LYS A 92 -8.25 -13.76 13.46
CA LYS A 92 -7.89 -12.35 13.26
C LYS A 92 -9.12 -11.45 13.32
N SER A 93 -8.93 -10.22 13.72
CA SER A 93 -9.98 -9.22 13.61
C SER A 93 -10.38 -9.03 12.15
N PHE A 94 -11.67 -8.84 11.89
CA PHE A 94 -12.15 -8.47 10.55
C PHE A 94 -11.40 -7.26 9.97
N PHE A 95 -11.04 -6.32 10.85
CA PHE A 95 -10.33 -5.12 10.45
C PHE A 95 -8.87 -5.34 10.08
N ASP A 96 -8.25 -6.47 10.42
CA ASP A 96 -6.86 -6.77 10.04
C ASP A 96 -6.74 -6.95 8.52
N SER A 97 -7.78 -7.51 7.89
CA SER A 97 -7.89 -7.65 6.45
C SER A 97 -8.55 -6.46 5.73
N THR A 98 -8.89 -5.39 6.47
CA THR A 98 -9.40 -4.13 5.92
C THR A 98 -8.25 -3.18 5.66
N ASP A 99 -8.03 -2.81 4.41
CA ASP A 99 -7.01 -1.83 4.04
C ASP A 99 -7.51 -0.41 4.24
N TRP A 100 -8.72 -0.13 3.76
CA TRP A 100 -9.33 1.20 3.83
C TRP A 100 -10.73 1.11 4.42
N LEU A 101 -10.98 1.95 5.40
CA LEU A 101 -12.31 2.22 5.92
C LEU A 101 -12.28 3.64 6.50
N TYR A 102 -12.59 4.63 5.69
CA TYR A 102 -12.54 6.01 6.12
C TYR A 102 -13.66 6.87 5.55
N LEU A 103 -13.96 7.91 6.32
CA LEU A 103 -14.79 9.02 5.92
C LEU A 103 -13.88 10.21 5.58
N GLN A 104 -14.12 10.86 4.46
CA GLN A 104 -13.49 12.11 4.07
C GLN A 104 -14.53 13.23 4.15
N TRP A 105 -14.11 14.39 4.63
CA TRP A 105 -14.90 15.61 4.66
C TRP A 105 -14.12 16.77 4.04
N ASP A 106 -14.52 17.20 2.86
CA ASP A 106 -13.97 18.35 2.16
C ASP A 106 -14.75 19.59 2.59
N VAL A 107 -14.21 20.29 3.61
CA VAL A 107 -14.83 21.52 4.19
C VAL A 107 -14.82 22.64 3.17
N THR A 108 -13.76 22.74 2.40
CA THR A 108 -13.59 23.67 1.28
C THR A 108 -12.81 22.98 0.16
N PRO A 109 -12.74 23.53 -1.06
CA PRO A 109 -11.87 23.00 -2.12
C PRO A 109 -10.38 22.92 -1.72
N ARG A 110 -9.98 23.67 -0.68
CA ARG A 110 -8.58 23.71 -0.22
C ARG A 110 -8.33 22.86 1.03
N LEU A 111 -9.33 22.65 1.89
CA LEU A 111 -9.16 22.00 3.18
C LEU A 111 -10.11 20.81 3.32
N GLY A 112 -9.56 19.66 3.59
CA GLY A 112 -10.30 18.43 3.89
C GLY A 112 -9.74 17.70 5.10
N PHE A 113 -10.54 16.80 5.65
CA PHE A 113 -10.18 15.91 6.75
C PHE A 113 -10.53 14.48 6.38
N MET A 114 -9.77 13.52 6.90
CA MET A 114 -10.06 12.10 6.77
C MET A 114 -9.99 11.44 8.14
N PHE A 115 -10.92 10.54 8.41
CA PHE A 115 -11.00 9.79 9.67
C PHE A 115 -11.26 8.32 9.39
N GLY A 116 -10.49 7.43 10.01
CA GLY A 116 -10.65 5.99 9.87
C GLY A 116 -9.35 5.24 9.61
N LYS A 117 -9.44 4.09 8.96
CA LYS A 117 -8.28 3.26 8.60
C LYS A 117 -7.80 3.62 7.20
N TRP A 118 -6.52 3.92 7.09
CA TRP A 118 -5.89 4.34 5.84
C TRP A 118 -4.41 3.99 5.82
N VAL A 119 -3.76 4.24 4.69
CA VAL A 119 -2.32 4.06 4.57
C VAL A 119 -1.55 5.07 5.42
N VAL A 120 -0.52 4.61 6.12
CA VAL A 120 0.47 5.49 6.73
C VAL A 120 1.27 6.15 5.62
N LEU A 121 1.26 7.47 5.59
CA LEU A 121 1.85 8.27 4.51
C LEU A 121 3.37 8.39 4.69
N THR A 122 4.08 7.30 4.42
CA THR A 122 5.55 7.30 4.48
C THR A 122 6.20 7.98 3.29
N GLY A 123 5.46 8.23 2.20
CA GLY A 123 6.00 8.80 0.97
C GLY A 123 6.49 7.74 -0.02
N GLY A 124 7.07 8.23 -1.12
CA GLY A 124 7.60 7.39 -2.20
C GLY A 124 6.58 6.86 -3.17
N TRP A 125 7.07 6.43 -4.32
CA TRP A 125 6.25 5.89 -5.41
C TRP A 125 6.14 4.37 -5.35
N GLU A 126 6.99 3.69 -4.58
CA GLU A 126 6.86 2.26 -4.32
C GLU A 126 5.59 1.92 -3.53
N PHE A 127 5.15 2.83 -2.63
CA PHE A 127 3.93 2.69 -1.82
C PHE A 127 2.66 3.24 -2.48
N ASP A 128 2.77 3.96 -3.59
CA ASP A 128 1.63 4.63 -4.23
C ASP A 128 0.65 3.65 -4.92
N PRO A 129 1.10 2.59 -5.62
CA PRO A 129 0.20 1.66 -6.28
C PRO A 129 -0.65 0.85 -5.30
N ALA A 130 -1.87 0.50 -5.72
CA ALA A 130 -2.68 -0.46 -4.98
C ALA A 130 -1.98 -1.83 -4.90
N PRO A 131 -2.12 -2.60 -3.80
CA PRO A 131 -1.45 -3.89 -3.64
C PRO A 131 -1.66 -4.88 -4.79
N ILE A 132 -2.81 -4.82 -5.44
CA ILE A 132 -3.12 -5.70 -6.59
C ILE A 132 -2.25 -5.37 -7.82
N ASP A 133 -1.68 -4.17 -7.88
CA ASP A 133 -0.86 -3.67 -8.97
C ASP A 133 0.65 -3.73 -8.66
N VAL A 134 1.01 -4.27 -7.47
CA VAL A 134 2.40 -4.38 -7.04
C VAL A 134 2.89 -5.82 -7.19
N PHE A 135 4.06 -6.00 -7.81
CA PHE A 135 4.69 -7.30 -8.00
C PHE A 135 6.02 -7.45 -7.26
N GLN A 136 6.75 -6.36 -7.09
CA GLN A 136 8.07 -6.35 -6.50
C GLN A 136 8.12 -5.27 -5.42
N LEU A 137 8.54 -5.63 -4.22
CA LEU A 137 8.77 -4.69 -3.11
C LEU A 137 10.19 -4.85 -2.58
N GLY A 138 10.79 -3.76 -2.14
CA GLY A 138 11.95 -3.78 -1.27
C GLY A 138 11.63 -4.46 0.07
N GLU A 139 12.64 -4.76 0.87
CA GLU A 139 12.44 -5.41 2.16
C GLU A 139 11.63 -4.53 3.11
N PHE A 140 11.98 -3.25 3.22
CA PHE A 140 11.23 -2.30 4.06
C PHE A 140 9.75 -2.28 3.67
N SER A 141 9.46 -2.10 2.37
CA SER A 141 8.08 -1.98 1.88
C SER A 141 7.28 -3.27 2.05
N SER A 142 7.94 -4.43 2.02
CA SER A 142 7.30 -5.73 2.24
C SER A 142 6.93 -5.97 3.70
N MET A 143 7.71 -5.40 4.63
CA MET A 143 7.57 -5.64 6.07
C MET A 143 6.80 -4.54 6.79
N PHE A 144 6.57 -3.38 6.16
CA PHE A 144 5.94 -2.24 6.81
C PHE A 144 4.42 -2.41 6.95
N PRO A 145 3.86 -2.36 8.19
CA PRO A 145 2.42 -2.48 8.43
C PRO A 145 1.68 -1.20 8.05
N CYS A 146 1.43 -1.00 6.76
CA CYS A 146 1.09 0.30 6.18
C CYS A 146 -0.36 0.78 6.42
N TYR A 147 -1.28 -0.04 6.94
CA TYR A 147 -2.69 0.38 7.13
C TYR A 147 -3.02 0.56 8.61
N GLN A 148 -3.21 1.80 9.03
CA GLN A 148 -3.44 2.15 10.44
C GLN A 148 -4.67 3.05 10.61
N TRP A 149 -5.29 2.96 11.79
CA TRP A 149 -6.36 3.88 12.20
C TRP A 149 -5.78 5.26 12.53
N GLY A 150 -6.48 6.32 12.11
CA GLY A 150 -6.03 7.67 12.38
C GLY A 150 -6.87 8.76 11.75
N ALA A 151 -6.26 9.95 11.65
CA ALA A 151 -6.85 11.12 11.05
C ALA A 151 -5.83 11.89 10.21
N ASN A 152 -6.30 12.52 9.13
CA ASN A 152 -5.49 13.37 8.28
C ASN A 152 -6.18 14.74 8.13
N ALA A 153 -5.35 15.79 8.08
CA ALA A 153 -5.74 17.09 7.56
C ALA A 153 -5.05 17.29 6.20
N VAL A 154 -5.83 17.61 5.17
CA VAL A 154 -5.36 17.73 3.79
C VAL A 154 -5.53 19.17 3.34
N LEU A 155 -4.43 19.79 2.90
CA LEU A 155 -4.42 21.14 2.36
C LEU A 155 -3.97 21.11 0.89
N ASN A 156 -4.89 21.46 -0.01
CA ASN A 156 -4.59 21.65 -1.44
C ASN A 156 -4.12 23.09 -1.65
N VAL A 157 -2.92 23.25 -2.15
CA VAL A 157 -2.30 24.55 -2.44
C VAL A 157 -1.90 24.64 -3.92
N ASN A 158 -1.44 25.80 -4.34
CA ASN A 158 -0.98 26.01 -5.71
C ASN A 158 -1.99 25.51 -6.77
N HIS A 159 -3.26 25.92 -6.62
CA HIS A 159 -4.38 25.52 -7.50
C HIS A 159 -4.56 23.98 -7.62
N GLY A 160 -4.20 23.23 -6.56
CA GLY A 160 -4.32 21.77 -6.52
C GLY A 160 -3.12 21.01 -7.10
N LEU A 161 -2.07 21.70 -7.56
CA LEU A 161 -0.82 21.06 -8.00
C LEU A 161 -0.06 20.47 -6.82
N ASP A 162 -0.20 21.06 -5.63
CA ASP A 162 0.43 20.60 -4.41
C ASP A 162 -0.61 20.21 -3.36
N LYS A 163 -0.32 19.14 -2.65
CA LYS A 163 -1.12 18.65 -1.53
C LYS A 163 -0.21 18.43 -0.33
N LEU A 164 -0.50 19.15 0.75
CA LEU A 164 0.15 18.94 2.04
C LEU A 164 -0.79 18.13 2.94
N ILE A 165 -0.30 17.08 3.58
CA ILE A 165 -1.10 16.21 4.44
C ILE A 165 -0.39 16.08 5.78
N LEU A 166 -1.08 16.51 6.84
CA LEU A 166 -0.72 16.21 8.22
C LEU A 166 -1.47 14.96 8.65
N GLN A 167 -0.77 13.97 9.16
CA GLN A 167 -1.33 12.68 9.58
C GLN A 167 -0.99 12.37 11.02
N VAL A 168 -1.98 11.82 11.75
CA VAL A 168 -1.81 11.18 13.07
C VAL A 168 -2.47 9.81 13.01
N THR A 169 -1.71 8.75 13.33
CA THR A 169 -2.22 7.36 13.29
C THR A 169 -1.83 6.61 14.55
N GLN A 170 -2.44 5.43 14.75
CA GLN A 170 -1.78 4.40 15.56
C GLN A 170 -0.41 4.10 14.96
N SER A 171 0.58 3.83 15.79
CA SER A 171 1.89 3.46 15.27
C SER A 171 1.82 2.13 14.53
N PRO A 172 2.50 1.99 13.37
CA PRO A 172 2.66 0.70 12.69
C PRO A 172 3.34 -0.37 13.58
N PHE A 173 4.07 0.04 14.62
CA PHE A 173 4.80 -0.84 15.54
C PHE A 173 4.06 -1.13 16.84
N ARG A 174 2.82 -0.65 17.00
CA ARG A 174 2.00 -0.80 18.20
C ARG A 174 1.79 -2.26 18.61
N ASP A 175 1.43 -3.11 17.67
CA ASP A 175 1.13 -4.51 17.97
C ASP A 175 2.40 -5.30 18.30
N ASP A 176 3.52 -5.02 17.63
CA ASP A 176 4.83 -5.56 17.97
C ASP A 176 5.28 -5.14 19.37
N TRP A 177 5.05 -3.88 19.74
CA TRP A 177 5.33 -3.39 21.08
C TRP A 177 4.50 -4.11 22.13
N LYS A 178 3.17 -4.19 21.93
CA LYS A 178 2.26 -4.89 22.86
C LYS A 178 2.65 -6.35 23.04
N LEU A 179 2.97 -7.04 21.94
CA LEU A 179 3.38 -8.44 21.96
C LEU A 179 4.67 -8.65 22.78
N ARG A 180 5.69 -7.81 22.58
CA ARG A 180 7.00 -7.93 23.24
C ARG A 180 6.99 -7.47 24.70
N SER A 181 6.29 -6.38 24.98
CA SER A 181 6.27 -5.80 26.34
C SER A 181 5.26 -6.46 27.28
N GLY A 182 4.24 -7.11 26.73
CA GLY A 182 3.08 -7.60 27.48
C GLY A 182 2.20 -6.48 28.06
N LYS A 183 2.42 -5.22 27.63
CA LYS A 183 1.69 -4.04 28.12
C LYS A 183 0.67 -3.60 27.09
N ASP A 184 -0.48 -3.10 27.55
CA ASP A 184 -1.52 -2.53 26.67
C ASP A 184 -1.39 -0.98 26.65
N GLU A 185 -0.25 -0.50 26.18
CA GLU A 185 0.03 0.91 25.99
C GLU A 185 -0.08 1.26 24.51
N ASP A 186 -0.76 2.36 24.20
CA ASP A 186 -0.88 2.83 22.82
C ASP A 186 0.35 3.64 22.39
N THR A 187 0.74 3.45 21.15
CA THR A 187 1.80 4.21 20.48
C THR A 187 1.24 4.84 19.20
N TYR A 188 1.80 5.97 18.80
CA TYR A 188 1.30 6.79 17.71
C TYR A 188 2.36 7.07 16.65
N GLY A 189 1.87 7.34 15.45
CA GLY A 189 2.66 7.83 14.33
C GLY A 189 2.20 9.23 13.91
N TYR A 190 3.16 10.08 13.57
CA TYR A 190 2.94 11.44 13.11
C TYR A 190 3.64 11.63 11.77
N GLY A 191 2.96 12.23 10.81
CA GLY A 191 3.53 12.45 9.49
C GLY A 191 3.14 13.78 8.87
N LEU A 192 4.06 14.35 8.11
CA LEU A 192 3.80 15.44 7.19
C LEU A 192 4.24 14.99 5.80
N MET A 193 3.33 15.03 4.84
CA MET A 193 3.58 14.61 3.47
C MET A 193 3.26 15.71 2.48
N TRP A 194 4.10 15.84 1.47
CA TRP A 194 3.90 16.69 0.32
C TRP A 194 3.82 15.85 -0.96
N TYR A 195 2.68 15.91 -1.61
CA TYR A 195 2.51 15.47 -2.99
C TYR A 195 2.54 16.69 -3.91
N GLY A 196 3.43 16.69 -4.90
CA GLY A 196 3.50 17.70 -5.95
C GLY A 196 3.28 17.08 -7.33
N ASN A 197 2.55 17.80 -8.19
CA ASN A 197 2.33 17.43 -9.58
C ASN A 197 2.65 18.62 -10.48
N HIS A 198 3.85 18.65 -11.00
CA HIS A 198 4.39 19.75 -11.81
C HIS A 198 4.65 19.30 -13.26
N GLY A 199 3.72 18.55 -13.85
CA GLY A 199 3.77 18.06 -15.21
C GLY A 199 4.75 16.91 -15.39
N TRP A 200 5.96 17.20 -15.87
CA TRP A 200 6.98 16.15 -16.07
C TRP A 200 7.62 15.64 -14.76
N TYR A 201 7.43 16.37 -13.65
CA TYR A 201 7.98 16.03 -12.34
C TYR A 201 6.89 15.92 -11.28
N HIS A 202 6.92 14.83 -10.50
CA HIS A 202 6.04 14.63 -9.36
C HIS A 202 6.85 14.28 -8.12
N SER A 203 6.46 14.82 -6.98
CA SER A 203 7.05 14.50 -5.68
C SER A 203 6.08 13.76 -4.78
N ALA A 204 6.63 12.88 -3.94
CA ALA A 204 5.92 12.19 -2.85
C ALA A 204 6.88 12.17 -1.64
N TRP A 205 7.06 13.34 -0.99
CA TRP A 205 8.04 13.53 0.08
C TRP A 205 7.36 13.54 1.44
N SER A 206 7.99 12.95 2.43
CA SER A 206 7.46 12.98 3.79
C SER A 206 8.54 13.05 4.86
N VAL A 207 8.14 13.54 6.02
CA VAL A 207 8.83 13.37 7.29
C VAL A 207 7.86 12.74 8.27
N ASN A 208 8.30 11.69 8.97
CA ASN A 208 7.46 10.95 9.90
C ASN A 208 8.19 10.66 11.19
N MET A 209 7.44 10.55 12.29
CA MET A 209 7.90 10.11 13.60
C MET A 209 6.98 8.96 14.04
N MET A 210 7.53 7.75 14.13
CA MET A 210 6.77 6.56 14.52
C MET A 210 7.25 6.08 15.89
N GLU A 211 6.34 6.00 16.86
CA GLU A 211 6.67 5.40 18.15
C GLU A 211 6.86 3.90 18.01
N TYR A 212 8.03 3.39 18.30
CA TYR A 212 8.29 1.96 18.40
C TYR A 212 8.18 1.44 19.84
N GLU A 213 8.24 2.35 20.83
CA GLU A 213 7.92 2.19 22.24
C GLU A 213 7.34 3.52 22.73
N PRO A 214 6.54 3.57 23.81
CA PRO A 214 6.00 4.84 24.34
C PRO A 214 7.10 5.87 24.58
N GLY A 215 6.99 7.03 23.91
CA GLY A 215 7.97 8.12 23.99
C GLY A 215 9.29 7.89 23.25
N LYS A 216 9.46 6.76 22.54
CA LYS A 216 10.64 6.50 21.71
C LYS A 216 10.25 6.42 20.24
N TYR A 217 10.95 7.18 19.41
CA TYR A 217 10.60 7.40 18.00
C TYR A 217 11.70 6.92 17.07
N ILE A 218 11.30 6.30 15.97
CA ILE A 218 12.07 6.20 14.74
C ILE A 218 11.56 7.26 13.76
N ASN A 219 12.47 8.04 13.20
CA ASN A 219 12.14 9.13 12.29
C ASN A 219 12.41 8.69 10.85
N TYR A 220 11.49 8.99 9.96
CA TYR A 220 11.59 8.72 8.54
C TYR A 220 11.73 10.02 7.76
N LEU A 221 12.69 10.06 6.85
CA LEU A 221 12.76 11.05 5.79
C LEU A 221 12.62 10.30 4.46
N PHE A 222 11.53 10.53 3.77
CA PHE A 222 11.25 9.90 2.49
C PHE A 222 11.21 10.93 1.37
N LEU A 223 11.96 10.67 0.30
CA LEU A 223 12.05 11.52 -0.89
C LEU A 223 11.70 10.69 -2.12
N GLY A 224 10.43 10.69 -2.50
CA GLY A 224 9.93 10.02 -3.70
C GLY A 224 9.87 11.00 -4.87
N ASN A 225 10.55 10.66 -5.95
CA ASN A 225 10.63 11.49 -7.15
C ASN A 225 10.17 10.68 -8.36
N ARG A 226 9.25 11.23 -9.14
CA ARG A 226 8.79 10.67 -10.40
C ARG A 226 9.06 11.64 -11.53
N ILE A 227 9.68 11.15 -12.58
CA ILE A 227 10.04 11.91 -13.77
C ILE A 227 9.33 11.28 -14.97
N LYS A 228 8.55 12.06 -15.70
CA LYS A 228 7.83 11.66 -16.92
C LYS A 228 8.34 12.46 -18.13
N PRO A 229 9.38 11.96 -18.81
CA PRO A 229 9.89 12.64 -20.00
C PRO A 229 8.89 12.63 -21.18
N SER A 230 8.02 11.62 -21.23
CA SER A 230 6.93 11.51 -22.18
C SER A 230 5.75 10.75 -21.55
N ASP A 231 4.64 10.63 -22.28
CA ASP A 231 3.46 9.86 -21.85
C ASP A 231 3.76 8.35 -21.75
N GLU A 232 4.75 7.87 -22.53
CA GLU A 232 5.11 6.45 -22.56
C GLU A 232 6.20 6.08 -21.55
N LEU A 233 6.98 7.05 -21.05
CA LEU A 233 8.17 6.78 -20.24
C LEU A 233 8.09 7.45 -18.88
N GLU A 234 8.28 6.65 -17.82
CA GLU A 234 8.25 7.09 -16.42
C GLU A 234 9.43 6.49 -15.65
N PHE A 235 10.06 7.31 -14.84
CA PHE A 235 11.10 6.91 -13.90
C PHE A 235 10.69 7.32 -12.49
N ASP A 236 10.65 6.35 -11.57
CA ASP A 236 10.48 6.58 -10.14
C ASP A 236 11.82 6.37 -9.43
N PHE A 237 12.12 7.23 -8.48
CA PHE A 237 13.29 7.11 -7.63
C PHE A 237 12.96 7.52 -6.22
N ASP A 238 13.03 6.56 -5.29
CA ASP A 238 12.72 6.72 -3.88
C ASP A 238 13.97 6.58 -3.02
N ILE A 239 14.15 7.49 -2.09
CA ILE A 239 15.14 7.42 -1.01
C ILE A 239 14.39 7.50 0.31
N MET A 240 14.53 6.50 1.15
CA MET A 240 13.98 6.48 2.48
C MET A 240 15.08 6.29 3.51
N ASN A 241 15.28 7.27 4.36
CA ASN A 241 16.23 7.20 5.46
C ASN A 241 15.49 7.11 6.80
N ARG A 242 15.94 6.23 7.67
CA ARG A 242 15.38 6.00 9.00
C ARG A 242 16.42 6.29 10.07
N ALA A 243 16.01 6.87 11.20
CA ALA A 243 16.92 7.14 12.32
C ALA A 243 16.20 7.24 13.66
N VAL A 244 16.77 6.70 14.71
CA VAL A 244 16.38 6.91 16.11
C VAL A 244 17.26 7.99 16.74
N LYS A 245 16.86 8.45 17.93
CA LYS A 245 17.64 9.44 18.70
C LYS A 245 19.10 9.00 18.87
N GLY A 246 20.02 9.88 18.53
CA GLY A 246 21.46 9.63 18.65
C GLY A 246 22.04 8.79 17.51
N GLN A 247 21.27 8.46 16.49
CA GLN A 247 21.74 7.81 15.28
C GLN A 247 22.10 8.85 14.22
N THR A 248 23.15 8.57 13.44
CA THR A 248 23.48 9.38 12.29
C THR A 248 22.39 9.22 11.23
N PHE A 249 21.79 10.33 10.79
CA PHE A 249 20.92 10.34 9.62
C PHE A 249 21.71 9.81 8.41
N LEU A 250 21.28 9.59 7.31
CA LEU A 250 21.89 9.17 6.03
C LEU A 250 22.77 7.89 6.07
N PHE A 251 22.39 6.92 5.22
CA PHE A 251 23.15 5.73 4.83
C PHE A 251 23.43 4.68 5.91
N LYS A 252 22.96 4.85 7.15
CA LYS A 252 23.06 3.82 8.18
C LYS A 252 21.85 2.87 8.18
N ASP A 253 20.66 3.44 7.99
CA ASP A 253 19.41 2.72 7.87
C ASP A 253 18.62 3.37 6.73
N VAL A 254 18.71 2.78 5.53
CA VAL A 254 18.20 3.37 4.29
C VAL A 254 17.65 2.33 3.33
N SER A 255 16.58 2.70 2.64
CA SER A 255 16.06 1.98 1.48
C SER A 255 16.09 2.87 0.25
N LEU A 256 16.53 2.30 -0.86
CA LEU A 256 16.53 2.92 -2.17
C LEU A 256 15.66 2.09 -3.11
N SER A 257 14.82 2.73 -3.90
CA SER A 257 14.04 2.07 -4.96
C SER A 257 14.16 2.87 -6.26
N GLY A 258 14.42 2.18 -7.36
CA GLY A 258 14.42 2.74 -8.70
C GLY A 258 13.54 1.92 -9.62
N ILE A 259 12.64 2.58 -10.36
CA ILE A 259 11.72 1.93 -11.30
C ILE A 259 11.75 2.69 -12.61
N ALA A 260 11.98 1.98 -13.72
CA ALA A 260 11.81 2.49 -15.08
C ALA A 260 10.61 1.78 -15.71
N LYS A 261 9.64 2.54 -16.22
CA LYS A 261 8.41 2.03 -16.86
C LYS A 261 8.31 2.58 -18.26
N TRP A 262 8.04 1.71 -19.21
CA TRP A 262 7.82 2.06 -20.61
C TRP A 262 6.52 1.44 -21.10
N GLN A 263 5.61 2.28 -21.58
CA GLN A 263 4.30 1.88 -22.11
C GLN A 263 4.15 2.39 -23.56
N PRO A 264 4.77 1.70 -24.55
CA PRO A 264 4.77 2.14 -25.95
C PRO A 264 3.38 2.14 -26.60
N MET A 265 2.45 1.39 -26.02
CA MET A 265 1.05 1.35 -26.44
C MET A 265 0.16 1.02 -25.24
N LYS A 266 -1.13 1.35 -25.34
CA LYS A 266 -2.10 1.09 -24.25
C LYS A 266 -2.18 -0.37 -23.82
N GLN A 267 -1.82 -1.29 -24.70
CA GLN A 267 -1.88 -2.74 -24.43
C GLN A 267 -0.62 -3.31 -23.81
N LEU A 268 0.51 -2.61 -23.83
CA LEU A 268 1.80 -3.18 -23.39
C LEU A 268 2.53 -2.21 -22.48
N LYS A 269 2.89 -2.69 -21.27
CA LYS A 269 3.79 -2.01 -20.37
C LYS A 269 4.94 -2.95 -19.99
N VAL A 270 6.16 -2.42 -20.02
CA VAL A 270 7.38 -3.11 -19.59
C VAL A 270 8.00 -2.28 -18.48
N TYR A 271 8.56 -2.94 -17.48
CA TYR A 271 9.27 -2.22 -16.42
C TYR A 271 10.50 -2.99 -15.93
N ALA A 272 11.46 -2.22 -15.42
CA ALA A 272 12.59 -2.72 -14.67
C ALA A 272 12.61 -2.03 -13.30
N LYS A 273 13.02 -2.77 -12.26
CA LYS A 273 13.07 -2.27 -10.88
C LYS A 273 14.30 -2.77 -10.17
N ALA A 274 14.88 -1.90 -9.34
CA ALA A 274 15.94 -2.25 -8.40
C ALA A 274 15.61 -1.67 -7.02
N ASN A 275 15.85 -2.46 -5.98
CA ASN A 275 15.76 -2.06 -4.58
C ASN A 275 17.08 -2.36 -3.88
N TYR A 276 17.47 -1.49 -2.96
CA TYR A 276 18.58 -1.69 -2.05
C TYR A 276 18.14 -1.29 -0.66
N ASP A 277 18.20 -2.23 0.28
CA ASP A 277 17.80 -2.06 1.66
C ASP A 277 18.99 -2.36 2.57
N VAL A 278 19.37 -1.43 3.45
CA VAL A 278 20.48 -1.59 4.37
C VAL A 278 20.15 -1.00 5.74
N ASN A 279 20.46 -1.76 6.81
CA ASN A 279 20.53 -1.26 8.17
C ASN A 279 21.86 -1.65 8.81
N ARG A 280 22.71 -0.66 9.05
CA ARG A 280 24.01 -0.75 9.73
C ARG A 280 24.05 0.23 10.92
N SER A 281 22.89 0.48 11.52
CA SER A 281 22.75 1.48 12.58
C SER A 281 23.26 1.00 13.93
N GLY A 282 23.34 -0.30 14.16
CA GLY A 282 23.58 -0.90 15.46
C GLY A 282 22.41 -0.70 16.43
N LYS A 283 21.17 -0.50 15.91
CA LYS A 283 19.97 -0.23 16.70
C LYS A 283 18.82 -1.16 16.29
N ASP A 284 18.16 -1.76 17.26
CA ASP A 284 17.02 -2.66 17.07
C ASP A 284 15.66 -1.91 17.11
N ALA A 285 15.63 -0.68 16.61
CA ALA A 285 14.41 0.12 16.62
C ALA A 285 13.67 0.10 15.26
N ASP A 286 14.30 -0.37 14.20
CA ASP A 286 13.68 -0.59 12.91
C ASP A 286 13.18 -2.03 12.79
N TYR A 287 11.88 -2.23 13.00
CA TYR A 287 11.26 -3.55 12.95
C TYR A 287 11.00 -4.04 11.52
N CYS A 288 11.13 -3.17 10.54
CA CYS A 288 11.00 -3.54 9.13
C CYS A 288 12.33 -4.00 8.54
N LEU A 289 13.42 -3.38 9.00
CA LEU A 289 14.76 -3.67 8.51
C LEU A 289 15.72 -3.82 9.70
N HIS A 290 15.97 -5.05 10.12
CA HIS A 290 16.83 -5.35 11.28
C HIS A 290 18.28 -4.98 11.04
N ASP A 291 18.99 -4.59 12.09
CA ASP A 291 20.42 -4.30 12.03
C ASP A 291 21.22 -5.46 11.44
N GLY A 292 22.17 -5.15 10.58
CA GLY A 292 22.99 -6.10 9.83
C GLY A 292 22.33 -6.59 8.52
N THR A 293 21.14 -6.12 8.17
CA THR A 293 20.53 -6.35 6.86
C THR A 293 21.24 -5.52 5.80
N GLU A 294 21.60 -6.13 4.69
CA GLU A 294 22.04 -5.49 3.45
C GLU A 294 21.62 -6.37 2.29
N ILE A 295 20.53 -6.03 1.63
CA ILE A 295 19.93 -6.84 0.59
C ILE A 295 19.58 -5.99 -0.63
N THR A 296 19.87 -6.55 -1.81
CA THR A 296 19.53 -5.97 -3.11
C THR A 296 18.53 -6.87 -3.80
N ARG A 297 17.55 -6.25 -4.44
CA ARG A 297 16.62 -6.93 -5.34
C ARG A 297 16.62 -6.22 -6.69
N ILE A 298 16.77 -6.99 -7.75
CA ILE A 298 16.66 -6.51 -9.13
C ILE A 298 15.65 -7.36 -9.88
N GLY A 299 14.93 -6.76 -10.80
CA GLY A 299 13.99 -7.51 -11.61
C GLY A 299 13.25 -6.64 -12.60
N GLY A 300 12.25 -7.22 -13.20
CA GLY A 300 11.39 -6.53 -14.15
C GLY A 300 10.24 -7.41 -14.59
N GLY A 301 9.39 -6.86 -15.43
CA GLY A 301 8.24 -7.56 -15.90
C GLY A 301 7.59 -6.92 -17.11
N VAL A 302 6.66 -7.68 -17.66
CA VAL A 302 5.80 -7.24 -18.74
C VAL A 302 4.34 -7.39 -18.32
N GLU A 303 3.54 -6.39 -18.64
CA GLU A 303 2.09 -6.40 -18.45
C GLU A 303 1.41 -6.21 -19.79
N TYR A 304 0.45 -7.07 -20.09
CA TYR A 304 -0.36 -7.02 -21.30
C TYR A 304 -1.83 -6.77 -20.96
N PHE A 305 -2.41 -5.73 -21.56
CA PHE A 305 -3.77 -5.26 -21.36
C PHE A 305 -4.59 -5.53 -22.63
N PRO A 306 -5.23 -6.70 -22.78
CA PRO A 306 -5.90 -7.08 -24.03
C PRO A 306 -7.03 -6.12 -24.43
N LEU A 307 -7.63 -5.45 -23.44
CA LEU A 307 -8.72 -4.49 -23.66
C LEU A 307 -8.23 -3.03 -23.79
N GLY A 308 -6.90 -2.79 -23.76
CA GLY A 308 -6.33 -1.44 -23.75
C GLY A 308 -6.68 -0.63 -22.48
N ASN A 309 -7.09 -1.31 -21.41
CA ASN A 309 -7.39 -0.74 -20.10
C ASN A 309 -7.07 -1.75 -18.98
N GLU A 310 -7.16 -1.33 -17.72
CA GLU A 310 -6.78 -2.15 -16.57
C GLU A 310 -7.82 -3.19 -16.10
N LYS A 311 -8.93 -3.38 -16.82
CA LYS A 311 -9.96 -4.36 -16.44
C LYS A 311 -9.46 -5.80 -16.47
N VAL A 312 -8.61 -6.11 -17.46
CA VAL A 312 -7.92 -7.41 -17.54
C VAL A 312 -6.46 -7.13 -17.88
N ARG A 313 -5.56 -7.74 -17.11
CA ARG A 313 -4.12 -7.62 -17.28
C ARG A 313 -3.48 -8.99 -17.11
N PHE A 314 -2.72 -9.44 -18.09
CA PHE A 314 -1.75 -10.54 -17.96
C PHE A 314 -0.41 -9.97 -17.57
N HIS A 315 0.35 -10.71 -16.76
CA HIS A 315 1.68 -10.29 -16.35
C HIS A 315 2.65 -11.46 -16.31
N ALA A 316 3.92 -11.14 -16.53
CA ALA A 316 5.04 -12.04 -16.29
C ALA A 316 6.19 -11.22 -15.68
N ASN A 317 6.69 -11.66 -14.53
CA ASN A 317 7.70 -10.95 -13.77
C ASN A 317 8.83 -11.90 -13.39
N TYR A 318 10.05 -11.37 -13.33
CA TYR A 318 11.21 -12.04 -12.78
C TYR A 318 11.92 -11.16 -11.78
N ASN A 319 12.34 -11.74 -10.67
CA ASN A 319 13.07 -11.07 -9.60
C ASN A 319 14.23 -11.92 -9.10
N TYR A 320 15.33 -11.26 -8.81
CA TYR A 320 16.46 -11.82 -8.12
C TYR A 320 16.83 -10.98 -6.91
N SER A 321 16.94 -11.59 -5.73
CA SER A 321 17.47 -10.93 -4.53
C SER A 321 18.75 -11.58 -4.05
N PHE A 322 19.69 -10.76 -3.56
CA PHE A 322 20.98 -11.19 -3.05
C PHE A 322 21.48 -10.26 -1.96
N GLY A 323 22.33 -10.79 -1.08
CA GLY A 323 22.89 -10.09 0.05
C GLY A 323 22.56 -10.78 1.38
N LYS A 324 22.40 -10.03 2.45
CA LYS A 324 22.12 -10.56 3.78
C LYS A 324 20.85 -9.94 4.34
N ASN A 325 19.86 -10.75 4.70
CA ASN A 325 18.70 -10.32 5.46
C ASN A 325 18.81 -10.87 6.90
N SER A 326 19.02 -9.97 7.87
CA SER A 326 19.15 -10.33 9.29
C SER A 326 17.80 -10.64 9.94
N ASN A 327 16.69 -10.22 9.34
CA ASN A 327 15.34 -10.57 9.77
C ASN A 327 15.03 -12.01 9.30
N CYS A 328 14.97 -12.97 10.21
CA CYS A 328 14.66 -14.36 9.87
C CYS A 328 13.26 -14.53 9.22
N ASN A 329 12.34 -13.60 9.48
CA ASN A 329 11.01 -13.55 8.87
C ASN A 329 10.94 -12.62 7.64
N GLY A 330 12.07 -12.07 7.19
CA GLY A 330 12.15 -11.15 6.07
C GLY A 330 11.63 -11.76 4.77
N ALA A 331 11.03 -10.91 3.92
CA ALA A 331 10.43 -11.31 2.66
C ALA A 331 11.47 -11.70 1.61
N LEU A 332 12.60 -10.99 1.58
CA LEU A 332 13.68 -11.23 0.63
C LEU A 332 14.73 -12.17 1.22
N LYS A 333 15.15 -13.14 0.45
CA LYS A 333 16.22 -14.09 0.79
C LYS A 333 17.44 -13.86 -0.09
N ASP A 334 18.63 -14.22 0.42
CA ASP A 334 19.83 -14.25 -0.41
C ASP A 334 19.70 -15.31 -1.51
N LYS A 335 20.23 -14.99 -2.70
CA LYS A 335 20.20 -15.85 -3.90
C LYS A 335 18.82 -16.42 -4.23
N GLN A 336 17.80 -15.60 -4.01
CA GLN A 336 16.43 -15.97 -4.32
C GLN A 336 16.07 -15.55 -5.75
N HIS A 337 15.57 -16.50 -6.53
CA HIS A 337 14.93 -16.26 -7.81
C HIS A 337 13.42 -16.42 -7.66
N LYS A 338 12.65 -15.50 -8.24
CA LYS A 338 11.20 -15.59 -8.28
C LYS A 338 10.69 -15.26 -9.67
N VAL A 339 9.82 -16.12 -10.20
CA VAL A 339 9.05 -15.90 -11.43
C VAL A 339 7.58 -15.88 -11.05
N GLU A 340 6.84 -14.92 -11.57
CA GLU A 340 5.39 -14.78 -11.37
C GLU A 340 4.73 -14.58 -12.73
N ILE A 341 3.78 -15.46 -13.08
CA ILE A 341 3.00 -15.36 -14.33
C ILE A 341 1.54 -15.47 -13.98
N GLY A 342 0.72 -14.51 -14.38
CA GLY A 342 -0.66 -14.54 -13.94
C GLY A 342 -1.58 -13.55 -14.65
N VAL A 343 -2.77 -13.42 -14.06
CA VAL A 343 -3.82 -12.55 -14.52
C VAL A 343 -4.42 -11.77 -13.36
N THR A 344 -4.67 -10.48 -13.60
CA THR A 344 -5.45 -9.61 -12.74
C THR A 344 -6.71 -9.20 -13.50
N TRP A 345 -7.86 -9.20 -12.81
CA TRP A 345 -9.08 -8.64 -13.39
C TRP A 345 -9.80 -7.76 -12.37
N LYS A 346 -10.37 -6.68 -12.88
CA LYS A 346 -11.11 -5.67 -12.12
C LYS A 346 -12.50 -5.54 -12.74
N MET A 347 -13.54 -5.82 -11.97
CA MET A 347 -14.93 -5.76 -12.43
C MET A 347 -15.65 -4.62 -11.71
N GLN A 348 -16.24 -3.73 -12.49
CA GLN A 348 -17.22 -2.77 -12.00
C GLN A 348 -18.54 -3.52 -11.81
N VAL A 349 -19.13 -3.45 -10.61
CA VAL A 349 -20.39 -4.12 -10.26
C VAL A 349 -21.54 -3.12 -10.26
N LEU A 350 -21.29 -1.89 -9.78
CA LEU A 350 -22.25 -0.77 -9.77
C LEU A 350 -21.54 0.52 -10.19
#